data_55c9213c9039b7daf6ea33d3aa68e867
#
_entry.id   55c9213c9039b7daf6ea33d3aa68e867
#
_cell.length_a   1.000
_cell.length_b   1.000
_cell.length_c   1.000
_cell.angle_alpha   90.00
_cell.angle_beta   90.00
_cell.angle_gamma   90.00
#
_symmetry.space_group_name_H-M   'P 1'
#
loop_
_entity.id
_entity.type
_entity.pdbx_description
1 polymer ?
#
loop_
_entity_poly.entity_id
_entity_poly.type
_entity_poly.pdbx_seq_one_letter_code
_entity_poly.pdbx_strand_id
1 'polypeptide(L)'
;VKADTVAAGSVSRVTSETTADVLAAQSNDPSFDDVWDEMQWRGLVHVSTDADALKTLLAGPPITYYCGFDPTAPSLHLGNLVQLLTMRRLQLAGHRPLGLVGGSTGLIGDPRPTAERVLKTPEQTAEWVDRIRVHVEKFLSPDGDNGLRVVNNLDWTSPLSAIEFLRDIGKNFRVNTMLKKDAVAARLNSDAGISYTEFSYQILQGLD
;
A
#
# COMPACT_ATOMS: atom_id res chain seq x y z
N VAL A 1 -4.57 -17.04 -67.69
CA VAL A 1 -4.38 -16.27 -66.46
C VAL A 1 -4.82 -17.14 -65.30
N LYS A 2 -3.84 -17.70 -64.56
CA LYS A 2 -4.11 -18.48 -63.34
C LYS A 2 -4.29 -17.53 -62.19
N ALA A 3 -5.43 -17.65 -61.45
CA ALA A 3 -5.65 -16.95 -60.22
C ALA A 3 -4.98 -17.75 -59.10
N ASP A 4 -4.00 -17.13 -58.44
CA ASP A 4 -3.37 -17.69 -57.24
C ASP A 4 -4.29 -17.43 -56.04
N THR A 5 -4.77 -18.51 -55.46
CA THR A 5 -5.53 -18.52 -54.22
C THR A 5 -4.59 -18.32 -53.06
N VAL A 6 -4.62 -17.14 -52.45
CA VAL A 6 -3.88 -16.82 -51.22
C VAL A 6 -4.56 -17.61 -50.09
N ALA A 7 -3.84 -18.56 -49.49
CA ALA A 7 -4.29 -19.28 -48.31
C ALA A 7 -4.47 -18.33 -47.15
N ALA A 8 -5.67 -18.32 -46.56
CA ALA A 8 -5.97 -17.61 -45.32
C ALA A 8 -5.13 -18.22 -44.19
N GLY A 9 -4.11 -17.46 -43.73
CA GLY A 9 -3.33 -17.82 -42.55
C GLY A 9 -4.25 -17.89 -41.34
N SER A 10 -4.22 -19.01 -40.61
CA SER A 10 -4.91 -19.19 -39.36
C SER A 10 -4.35 -18.18 -38.35
N VAL A 11 -5.17 -17.18 -38.02
CA VAL A 11 -4.93 -16.33 -36.86
C VAL A 11 -5.10 -17.24 -35.64
N SER A 12 -3.99 -17.68 -35.05
CA SER A 12 -4.00 -18.36 -33.77
C SER A 12 -4.71 -17.46 -32.76
N ARG A 13 -5.81 -17.98 -32.16
CA ARG A 13 -6.47 -17.30 -31.03
C ARG A 13 -5.42 -17.07 -29.95
N VAL A 14 -5.06 -15.82 -29.74
CA VAL A 14 -4.37 -15.40 -28.51
C VAL A 14 -5.40 -15.67 -27.41
N THR A 15 -5.20 -16.75 -26.65
CA THR A 15 -5.94 -17.00 -25.42
C THR A 15 -5.63 -15.82 -24.52
N SER A 16 -6.62 -15.02 -24.16
CA SER A 16 -6.43 -13.92 -23.21
C SER A 16 -6.08 -14.55 -21.85
N GLU A 17 -4.82 -14.47 -21.45
CA GLU A 17 -4.39 -14.86 -20.11
C GLU A 17 -5.20 -14.04 -19.08
N THR A 18 -5.71 -14.72 -18.09
CA THR A 18 -6.40 -14.08 -16.97
C THR A 18 -5.38 -13.47 -16.01
N THR A 19 -5.81 -12.54 -15.17
CA THR A 19 -4.95 -12.01 -14.09
C THR A 19 -4.44 -13.14 -13.19
N ALA A 20 -5.24 -14.15 -12.92
CA ALA A 20 -4.85 -15.32 -12.13
C ALA A 20 -3.72 -16.11 -12.80
N ASP A 21 -3.80 -16.34 -14.12
CA ASP A 21 -2.74 -17.06 -14.87
C ASP A 21 -1.42 -16.30 -14.82
N VAL A 22 -1.47 -14.96 -15.01
CA VAL A 22 -0.28 -14.09 -14.91
C VAL A 22 0.33 -14.14 -13.52
N LEU A 23 -0.49 -14.07 -12.47
CA LEU A 23 0.00 -14.13 -11.08
C LEU A 23 0.59 -15.51 -10.74
N ALA A 24 -0.02 -16.60 -11.23
CA ALA A 24 0.46 -17.96 -11.00
C ALA A 24 1.81 -18.24 -11.69
N ALA A 25 2.08 -17.59 -12.82
CA ALA A 25 3.33 -17.74 -13.56
C ALA A 25 4.51 -16.94 -12.97
N GLN A 26 4.27 -16.05 -12.00
CA GLN A 26 5.31 -15.21 -11.41
C GLN A 26 6.14 -15.96 -10.38
N SER A 27 7.44 -15.66 -10.35
CA SER A 27 8.39 -16.10 -9.34
C SER A 27 9.38 -14.99 -9.00
N ASN A 28 10.02 -15.07 -7.84
CA ASN A 28 11.18 -14.26 -7.54
C ASN A 28 12.37 -14.72 -8.40
N ASP A 29 13.35 -13.84 -8.57
CA ASP A 29 14.53 -14.13 -9.36
C ASP A 29 15.43 -15.15 -8.62
N PRO A 30 15.65 -16.36 -9.18
CA PRO A 30 16.41 -17.40 -8.51
C PRO A 30 17.93 -17.14 -8.46
N SER A 31 18.41 -16.04 -9.04
CA SER A 31 19.83 -15.64 -8.95
C SER A 31 20.20 -14.98 -7.60
N PHE A 32 19.21 -14.64 -6.79
CA PHE A 32 19.40 -14.09 -5.44
C PHE A 32 19.23 -15.17 -4.38
N ASP A 33 20.00 -15.09 -3.31
CA ASP A 33 19.95 -16.03 -2.20
C ASP A 33 18.62 -15.94 -1.42
N ASP A 34 18.08 -14.73 -1.29
CA ASP A 34 16.80 -14.47 -0.62
C ASP A 34 16.10 -13.22 -1.18
N VAL A 35 14.86 -13.01 -0.75
CA VAL A 35 14.04 -11.86 -1.17
C VAL A 35 14.60 -10.51 -0.70
N TRP A 36 15.33 -10.48 0.42
CA TRP A 36 15.95 -9.26 0.93
C TRP A 36 17.06 -8.78 -0.01
N ASP A 37 17.95 -9.69 -0.42
CA ASP A 37 19.05 -9.38 -1.32
C ASP A 37 18.53 -8.91 -2.70
N GLU A 38 17.46 -9.54 -3.20
CA GLU A 38 16.77 -9.07 -4.41
C GLU A 38 16.20 -7.65 -4.23
N MET A 39 15.52 -7.40 -3.11
CA MET A 39 14.94 -6.07 -2.82
C MET A 39 16.01 -4.98 -2.71
N GLN A 40 17.13 -5.26 -2.06
CA GLN A 40 18.25 -4.33 -1.97
C GLN A 40 18.87 -4.03 -3.35
N TRP A 41 19.13 -5.07 -4.14
CA TRP A 41 19.68 -4.91 -5.49
C TRP A 41 18.77 -4.06 -6.39
N ARG A 42 17.45 -4.20 -6.25
CA ARG A 42 16.46 -3.41 -7.00
C ARG A 42 16.26 -2.01 -6.46
N GLY A 43 16.91 -1.62 -5.38
CA GLY A 43 16.74 -0.30 -4.74
C GLY A 43 15.36 -0.12 -4.08
N LEU A 44 14.71 -1.21 -3.68
CA LEU A 44 13.39 -1.17 -3.03
C LEU A 44 13.49 -0.91 -1.52
N VAL A 45 14.68 -1.01 -0.93
CA VAL A 45 14.94 -0.72 0.48
C VAL A 45 15.63 0.63 0.59
N HIS A 46 14.91 1.65 1.05
CA HIS A 46 15.47 3.00 1.25
C HIS A 46 15.86 3.23 2.71
N VAL A 47 14.95 2.99 3.64
CA VAL A 47 15.16 3.14 5.09
C VAL A 47 14.48 1.98 5.80
N SER A 48 15.15 1.44 6.81
CA SER A 48 14.60 0.46 7.74
C SER A 48 14.91 0.89 9.17
N THR A 49 14.01 0.59 10.10
CA THR A 49 14.24 0.78 11.54
C THR A 49 15.40 -0.08 12.03
N ASP A 50 15.50 -1.32 11.53
CA ASP A 50 16.55 -2.27 11.79
C ASP A 50 16.68 -3.22 10.58
N ALA A 51 17.70 -3.00 9.75
CA ALA A 51 17.88 -3.75 8.51
C ALA A 51 18.29 -5.21 8.76
N ASP A 52 19.15 -5.45 9.75
CA ASP A 52 19.66 -6.79 10.06
C ASP A 52 18.56 -7.67 10.69
N ALA A 53 17.79 -7.10 11.61
CA ALA A 53 16.63 -7.76 12.18
C ALA A 53 15.57 -8.07 11.11
N LEU A 54 15.32 -7.14 10.17
CA LEU A 54 14.36 -7.34 9.08
C LEU A 54 14.84 -8.43 8.11
N LYS A 55 16.13 -8.43 7.73
CA LYS A 55 16.71 -9.50 6.90
C LYS A 55 16.52 -10.87 7.55
N THR A 56 16.84 -10.97 8.83
CA THR A 56 16.68 -12.21 9.61
C THR A 56 15.21 -12.65 9.67
N LEU A 57 14.29 -11.71 9.87
CA LEU A 57 12.86 -11.97 9.94
C LEU A 57 12.32 -12.50 8.61
N LEU A 58 12.73 -11.90 7.48
CA LEU A 58 12.31 -12.30 6.13
C LEU A 58 12.91 -13.63 5.69
N ALA A 59 14.05 -14.04 6.23
CA ALA A 59 14.63 -15.37 6.00
C ALA A 59 14.00 -16.46 6.88
N GLY A 60 13.16 -16.09 7.84
CA GLY A 60 12.52 -16.99 8.80
C GLY A 60 11.17 -17.54 8.32
N PRO A 61 10.35 -18.05 9.26
CA PRO A 61 8.99 -18.49 8.96
C PRO A 61 8.11 -17.37 8.38
N PRO A 62 7.03 -17.73 7.63
CA PRO A 62 6.11 -16.76 7.06
C PRO A 62 5.57 -15.77 8.07
N ILE A 63 5.78 -14.48 7.85
CA ILE A 63 5.23 -13.38 8.62
C ILE A 63 4.06 -12.71 7.91
N THR A 64 3.22 -12.01 8.66
CA THR A 64 2.24 -11.09 8.11
C THR A 64 2.85 -9.70 8.01
N TYR A 65 2.69 -9.04 6.88
CA TYR A 65 3.12 -7.66 6.65
C TYR A 65 2.01 -6.86 5.99
N TYR A 66 2.02 -5.55 6.11
CA TYR A 66 1.04 -4.71 5.44
C TYR A 66 1.68 -3.55 4.67
N CYS A 67 0.91 -3.03 3.72
CA CYS A 67 1.18 -1.76 3.07
C CYS A 67 -0.11 -0.97 2.95
N GLY A 68 -0.06 0.31 3.33
CA GLY A 68 -1.20 1.22 3.32
C GLY A 68 -1.33 1.97 1.99
N PHE A 69 -2.58 2.13 1.53
CA PHE A 69 -2.95 2.84 0.33
C PHE A 69 -4.08 3.83 0.63
N ASP A 70 -3.73 5.11 0.79
CA ASP A 70 -4.72 6.15 1.03
C ASP A 70 -5.48 6.52 -0.25
N PRO A 71 -6.80 6.68 -0.19
CA PRO A 71 -7.64 7.08 -1.31
C PRO A 71 -7.47 8.57 -1.62
N THR A 72 -6.29 8.98 -2.07
CA THR A 72 -5.99 10.37 -2.45
C THR A 72 -6.47 10.73 -3.85
N ALA A 73 -6.76 9.72 -4.67
CA ALA A 73 -7.30 9.78 -6.02
C ALA A 73 -8.14 8.53 -6.31
N PRO A 74 -8.97 8.52 -7.37
CA PRO A 74 -9.79 7.36 -7.72
C PRO A 74 -8.99 6.17 -8.29
N SER A 75 -7.67 6.31 -8.43
CA SER A 75 -6.76 5.26 -8.92
C SER A 75 -5.40 5.36 -8.26
N LEU A 76 -4.68 4.23 -8.20
CA LEU A 76 -3.28 4.17 -7.82
C LEU A 76 -2.40 4.74 -8.95
N HIS A 77 -1.20 5.19 -8.59
CA HIS A 77 -0.19 5.73 -9.49
C HIS A 77 1.10 4.87 -9.48
N LEU A 78 2.10 5.23 -10.30
CA LEU A 78 3.34 4.46 -10.44
C LEU A 78 4.09 4.25 -9.10
N GLY A 79 4.04 5.21 -8.18
CA GLY A 79 4.64 5.02 -6.84
C GLY A 79 3.99 3.88 -6.07
N ASN A 80 2.65 3.75 -6.15
CA ASN A 80 1.94 2.63 -5.54
C ASN A 80 2.23 1.29 -6.26
N LEU A 81 2.49 1.33 -7.57
CA LEU A 81 2.89 0.13 -8.31
C LEU A 81 4.18 -0.48 -7.75
N VAL A 82 5.18 0.35 -7.44
CA VAL A 82 6.43 -0.12 -6.80
C VAL A 82 6.14 -0.81 -5.47
N GLN A 83 5.25 -0.24 -4.65
CA GLN A 83 4.81 -0.86 -3.39
C GLN A 83 4.14 -2.22 -3.62
N LEU A 84 3.21 -2.30 -4.58
CA LEU A 84 2.51 -3.55 -4.92
C LEU A 84 3.44 -4.62 -5.44
N LEU A 85 4.41 -4.26 -6.30
CA LEU A 85 5.42 -5.19 -6.79
C LEU A 85 6.35 -5.67 -5.68
N THR A 86 6.67 -4.81 -4.70
CA THR A 86 7.43 -5.20 -3.50
C THR A 86 6.61 -6.17 -2.64
N MET A 87 5.33 -5.87 -2.41
CA MET A 87 4.43 -6.77 -1.70
C MET A 87 4.34 -8.13 -2.41
N ARG A 88 4.27 -8.15 -3.75
CA ARG A 88 4.21 -9.40 -4.50
C ARG A 88 5.47 -10.24 -4.33
N ARG A 89 6.67 -9.64 -4.30
CA ARG A 89 7.93 -10.36 -4.02
C ARG A 89 7.93 -11.03 -2.66
N LEU A 90 7.49 -10.32 -1.64
CA LEU A 90 7.35 -10.88 -0.29
C LEU A 90 6.30 -11.99 -0.24
N GLN A 91 5.18 -11.86 -0.99
CA GLN A 91 4.19 -12.93 -1.11
C GLN A 91 4.78 -14.17 -1.80
N LEU A 92 5.55 -14.00 -2.89
CA LEU A 92 6.23 -15.10 -3.59
C LEU A 92 7.30 -15.77 -2.71
N ALA A 93 7.87 -15.06 -1.74
CA ALA A 93 8.75 -15.62 -0.72
C ALA A 93 8.00 -16.35 0.42
N GLY A 94 6.67 -16.42 0.37
CA GLY A 94 5.84 -17.14 1.33
C GLY A 94 5.23 -16.29 2.44
N HIS A 95 5.51 -14.98 2.51
CA HIS A 95 4.95 -14.09 3.52
C HIS A 95 3.50 -13.69 3.18
N ARG A 96 2.73 -13.26 4.21
CA ARG A 96 1.28 -13.01 4.13
C ARG A 96 0.98 -11.51 3.98
N PRO A 97 0.54 -11.04 2.80
CA PRO A 97 0.23 -9.64 2.57
C PRO A 97 -1.12 -9.22 3.16
N LEU A 98 -1.14 -8.05 3.82
CA LEU A 98 -2.33 -7.28 4.09
C LEU A 98 -2.30 -6.00 3.24
N GLY A 99 -3.26 -5.85 2.33
CA GLY A 99 -3.50 -4.59 1.64
C GLY A 99 -4.39 -3.70 2.49
N LEU A 100 -3.81 -2.67 3.11
CA LEU A 100 -4.58 -1.77 3.96
C LEU A 100 -5.09 -0.60 3.12
N VAL A 101 -6.40 -0.42 3.02
CA VAL A 101 -7.00 0.75 2.40
C VAL A 101 -7.38 1.79 3.45
N GLY A 102 -6.96 3.03 3.21
CA GLY A 102 -7.07 4.12 4.16
C GLY A 102 -8.45 4.76 4.22
N GLY A 103 -9.47 4.07 4.71
CA GLY A 103 -10.80 4.66 4.88
C GLY A 103 -10.82 5.80 5.90
N SER A 104 -10.21 5.65 7.07
CA SER A 104 -10.10 6.71 8.08
C SER A 104 -9.02 7.73 7.75
N THR A 105 -7.82 7.27 7.38
CA THR A 105 -6.72 8.15 6.99
C THR A 105 -7.04 8.98 5.74
N GLY A 106 -7.82 8.43 4.80
CA GLY A 106 -8.29 9.12 3.62
C GLY A 106 -9.31 10.25 3.88
N LEU A 107 -10.06 10.16 4.99
CA LEU A 107 -10.96 11.23 5.44
C LEU A 107 -10.22 12.45 5.99
N ILE A 108 -9.03 12.22 6.56
CA ILE A 108 -8.19 13.27 7.16
C ILE A 108 -7.15 13.75 6.15
N GLY A 109 -6.39 12.83 5.56
CA GLY A 109 -5.32 13.09 4.61
C GLY A 109 -3.98 13.43 5.26
N ASP A 110 -2.92 12.82 4.74
CA ASP A 110 -1.54 13.05 5.17
C ASP A 110 -1.12 14.52 4.97
N PRO A 111 -0.51 15.19 5.97
CA PRO A 111 -0.07 16.58 5.84
C PRO A 111 0.84 16.82 4.63
N ARG A 112 0.58 17.91 3.90
CA ARG A 112 1.45 18.38 2.82
C ARG A 112 2.31 19.54 3.30
N PRO A 113 3.55 19.68 2.81
CA PRO A 113 4.42 20.79 3.19
C PRO A 113 3.86 22.17 2.80
N THR A 114 3.03 22.25 1.76
CA THR A 114 2.66 23.51 1.10
C THR A 114 1.27 24.04 1.43
N ALA A 115 0.30 23.15 1.70
CA ALA A 115 -1.09 23.57 1.91
C ALA A 115 -1.90 22.52 2.65
N GLU A 116 -2.95 22.97 3.35
CA GLU A 116 -3.92 22.10 3.98
C GLU A 116 -4.71 21.29 2.93
N ARG A 117 -5.05 20.06 3.28
CA ARG A 117 -5.86 19.21 2.42
C ARG A 117 -7.32 19.64 2.42
N VAL A 118 -7.93 19.64 1.25
CA VAL A 118 -9.38 19.71 1.15
C VAL A 118 -9.95 18.35 1.56
N LEU A 119 -10.75 18.34 2.62
CA LEU A 119 -11.39 17.12 3.11
C LEU A 119 -12.41 16.60 2.09
N LYS A 120 -12.39 15.29 1.88
CA LYS A 120 -13.34 14.60 1.04
C LYS A 120 -14.60 14.25 1.84
N THR A 121 -15.71 14.03 1.13
CA THR A 121 -16.89 13.49 1.79
C THR A 121 -16.69 12.01 2.13
N PRO A 122 -17.38 11.46 3.14
CA PRO A 122 -17.33 10.03 3.45
C PRO A 122 -17.69 9.15 2.24
N GLU A 123 -18.67 9.56 1.45
CA GLU A 123 -19.15 8.83 0.26
C GLU A 123 -18.07 8.77 -0.83
N GLN A 124 -17.40 9.90 -1.09
CA GLN A 124 -16.31 9.95 -2.07
C GLN A 124 -15.11 9.10 -1.61
N THR A 125 -14.80 9.13 -0.32
CA THR A 125 -13.72 8.33 0.27
C THR A 125 -14.06 6.84 0.13
N ALA A 126 -15.28 6.42 0.47
CA ALA A 126 -15.73 5.03 0.35
C ALA A 126 -15.67 4.54 -1.11
N GLU A 127 -16.13 5.33 -2.07
CA GLU A 127 -16.02 4.99 -3.49
C GLU A 127 -14.57 4.77 -3.92
N TRP A 128 -13.66 5.62 -3.48
CA TRP A 128 -12.25 5.49 -3.87
C TRP A 128 -11.55 4.33 -3.14
N VAL A 129 -11.93 4.02 -1.91
CA VAL A 129 -11.50 2.82 -1.18
C VAL A 129 -11.83 1.56 -1.98
N ASP A 130 -13.06 1.44 -2.48
CA ASP A 130 -13.48 0.28 -3.28
C ASP A 130 -12.69 0.17 -4.60
N ARG A 131 -12.44 1.29 -5.26
CA ARG A 131 -11.63 1.31 -6.49
C ARG A 131 -10.18 0.89 -6.22
N ILE A 132 -9.57 1.37 -5.13
CA ILE A 132 -8.20 1.02 -4.75
C ILE A 132 -8.10 -0.45 -4.38
N ARG A 133 -9.08 -0.99 -3.66
CA ARG A 133 -9.17 -2.43 -3.35
C ARG A 133 -9.04 -3.28 -4.61
N VAL A 134 -9.85 -2.98 -5.64
CA VAL A 134 -9.80 -3.68 -6.93
C VAL A 134 -8.43 -3.57 -7.60
N HIS A 135 -7.73 -2.44 -7.44
CA HIS A 135 -6.37 -2.30 -7.99
C HIS A 135 -5.36 -3.16 -7.23
N VAL A 136 -5.41 -3.20 -5.90
CA VAL A 136 -4.50 -4.02 -5.07
C VAL A 136 -4.69 -5.51 -5.39
N GLU A 137 -5.93 -5.96 -5.52
CA GLU A 137 -6.29 -7.36 -5.83
C GLU A 137 -5.79 -7.83 -7.21
N LYS A 138 -5.44 -6.93 -8.12
CA LYS A 138 -4.87 -7.30 -9.43
C LYS A 138 -3.40 -7.71 -9.38
N PHE A 139 -2.67 -7.33 -8.34
CA PHE A 139 -1.22 -7.53 -8.25
C PHE A 139 -0.80 -8.61 -7.26
N LEU A 140 -1.71 -9.08 -6.42
CA LEU A 140 -1.44 -10.05 -5.36
C LEU A 140 -2.42 -11.20 -5.45
N SER A 141 -1.91 -12.43 -5.31
CA SER A 141 -2.77 -13.62 -5.35
C SER A 141 -3.69 -13.67 -4.12
N PRO A 142 -5.00 -13.91 -4.28
CA PRO A 142 -5.90 -14.14 -3.17
C PRO A 142 -5.83 -15.58 -2.62
N ASP A 143 -5.11 -16.49 -3.34
CA ASP A 143 -5.14 -17.93 -3.11
C ASP A 143 -4.01 -18.40 -2.18
N GLY A 144 -4.23 -19.54 -1.53
CA GLY A 144 -3.25 -20.22 -0.68
C GLY A 144 -3.18 -19.66 0.75
N ASP A 145 -2.28 -20.23 1.56
CA ASP A 145 -2.11 -19.87 2.98
C ASP A 145 -1.55 -18.46 3.17
N ASN A 146 -0.93 -17.91 2.14
CA ASN A 146 -0.43 -16.54 2.09
C ASN A 146 -1.21 -15.66 1.10
N GLY A 147 -2.48 -16.00 0.86
CA GLY A 147 -3.38 -15.19 0.04
C GLY A 147 -3.54 -13.76 0.59
N LEU A 148 -3.67 -12.80 -0.32
CA LEU A 148 -3.94 -11.40 0.02
C LEU A 148 -5.21 -11.27 0.87
N ARG A 149 -5.14 -10.50 1.93
CA ARG A 149 -6.31 -9.94 2.61
C ARG A 149 -6.31 -8.43 2.46
N VAL A 150 -7.44 -7.87 2.10
CA VAL A 150 -7.63 -6.41 2.07
C VAL A 150 -8.44 -5.99 3.29
N VAL A 151 -7.91 -5.04 4.04
CA VAL A 151 -8.52 -4.49 5.26
C VAL A 151 -8.71 -2.98 5.11
N ASN A 152 -9.69 -2.43 5.84
CA ASN A 152 -10.00 -1.01 5.84
C ASN A 152 -9.79 -0.45 7.25
N ASN A 153 -8.90 0.52 7.43
CA ASN A 153 -8.64 1.09 8.74
C ASN A 153 -9.84 1.84 9.36
N LEU A 154 -10.87 2.14 8.59
CA LEU A 154 -12.13 2.68 9.11
C LEU A 154 -12.86 1.66 10.00
N ASP A 155 -12.68 0.36 9.76
CA ASP A 155 -13.38 -0.70 10.49
C ASP A 155 -13.03 -0.71 11.98
N TRP A 156 -11.78 -0.39 12.34
CA TRP A 156 -11.34 -0.30 13.74
C TRP A 156 -11.28 1.11 14.29
N THR A 157 -11.27 2.13 13.42
CA THR A 157 -11.20 3.53 13.85
C THR A 157 -12.57 4.11 14.14
N SER A 158 -13.58 3.80 13.30
CA SER A 158 -14.93 4.38 13.43
C SER A 158 -15.65 4.04 14.74
N PRO A 159 -15.45 2.87 15.37
CA PRO A 159 -16.07 2.56 16.65
C PRO A 159 -15.48 3.32 17.84
N LEU A 160 -14.29 3.92 17.72
CA LEU A 160 -13.62 4.60 18.82
C LEU A 160 -14.33 5.92 19.15
N SER A 161 -14.64 6.11 20.42
CA SER A 161 -15.06 7.42 20.91
C SER A 161 -13.87 8.40 20.92
N ALA A 162 -14.16 9.69 20.86
CA ALA A 162 -13.11 10.72 20.96
C ALA A 162 -12.26 10.59 22.25
N ILE A 163 -12.89 10.17 23.36
CA ILE A 163 -12.18 9.98 24.63
C ILE A 163 -11.28 8.76 24.58
N GLU A 164 -11.72 7.64 24.04
CA GLU A 164 -10.90 6.43 23.87
C GLU A 164 -9.71 6.72 22.96
N PHE A 165 -9.93 7.39 21.81
CA PHE A 165 -8.87 7.77 20.90
C PHE A 165 -7.81 8.64 21.58
N LEU A 166 -8.21 9.68 22.31
CA LEU A 166 -7.27 10.57 22.99
C LEU A 166 -6.56 9.92 24.18
N ARG A 167 -7.32 9.20 25.02
CA ARG A 167 -6.81 8.62 26.27
C ARG A 167 -5.96 7.36 26.04
N ASP A 168 -6.47 6.44 25.23
CA ASP A 168 -5.90 5.09 25.13
C ASP A 168 -4.91 4.97 23.98
N ILE A 169 -5.14 5.67 22.87
CA ILE A 169 -4.26 5.72 21.71
C ILE A 169 -3.28 6.90 21.81
N GLY A 170 -3.81 8.13 21.98
CA GLY A 170 -3.03 9.36 21.97
C GLY A 170 -1.91 9.40 23.01
N LYS A 171 -2.06 8.75 24.17
CA LYS A 171 -1.03 8.69 25.22
C LYS A 171 0.29 8.05 24.75
N ASN A 172 0.26 7.23 23.70
CA ASN A 172 1.43 6.56 23.17
C ASN A 172 2.23 7.45 22.19
N PHE A 173 1.69 8.58 21.79
CA PHE A 173 2.30 9.49 20.84
C PHE A 173 2.89 10.71 21.54
N ARG A 174 4.17 10.99 21.27
CA ARG A 174 4.86 12.15 21.85
C ARG A 174 4.82 13.32 20.88
N VAL A 175 4.15 14.41 21.27
CA VAL A 175 3.99 15.62 20.45
C VAL A 175 5.33 16.15 19.94
N ASN A 176 6.37 16.20 20.79
CA ASN A 176 7.70 16.65 20.38
C ASN A 176 8.35 15.78 19.29
N THR A 177 7.98 14.51 19.19
CA THR A 177 8.41 13.62 18.10
C THR A 177 7.58 13.88 16.85
N MET A 178 6.28 14.04 16.99
CA MET A 178 5.36 14.32 15.88
C MET A 178 5.69 15.64 15.18
N LEU A 179 6.08 16.67 15.93
CA LEU A 179 6.46 17.99 15.42
C LEU A 179 7.73 17.98 14.56
N LYS A 180 8.57 16.92 14.67
CA LYS A 180 9.81 16.80 13.92
C LYS A 180 9.63 16.20 12.52
N LYS A 181 8.43 15.70 12.18
CA LYS A 181 8.15 15.20 10.82
C LYS A 181 8.27 16.36 9.81
N ASP A 182 8.98 16.16 8.71
CA ASP A 182 9.33 17.20 7.74
C ASP A 182 8.11 18.01 7.26
N ALA A 183 7.03 17.33 6.88
CA ALA A 183 5.81 17.99 6.43
C ALA A 183 5.15 18.83 7.53
N VAL A 184 5.17 18.36 8.78
CA VAL A 184 4.62 19.11 9.93
C VAL A 184 5.50 20.29 10.26
N ALA A 185 6.83 20.10 10.34
CA ALA A 185 7.78 21.18 10.61
C ALA A 185 7.72 22.29 9.55
N ALA A 186 7.60 21.93 8.26
CA ALA A 186 7.42 22.88 7.16
C ALA A 186 6.16 23.73 7.34
N ARG A 187 5.03 23.10 7.74
CA ARG A 187 3.75 23.78 7.96
C ARG A 187 3.76 24.68 9.19
N LEU A 188 4.38 24.25 10.29
CA LEU A 188 4.51 25.07 11.51
C LEU A 188 5.32 26.37 11.27
N ASN A 189 6.25 26.34 10.33
CA ASN A 189 7.06 27.49 9.93
C ASN A 189 6.44 28.32 8.79
N SER A 190 5.22 27.99 8.35
CA SER A 190 4.50 28.72 7.31
C SER A 190 3.37 29.58 7.93
N ASP A 191 2.96 30.62 7.22
CA ASP A 191 1.83 31.48 7.66
C ASP A 191 0.50 30.72 7.72
N ALA A 192 0.35 29.62 6.97
CA ALA A 192 -0.86 28.82 6.96
C ALA A 192 -1.03 27.95 8.22
N GLY A 193 0.07 27.61 8.91
CA GLY A 193 0.04 26.69 10.04
C GLY A 193 -0.43 25.28 9.67
N ILE A 194 -0.79 24.47 10.66
CA ILE A 194 -1.34 23.11 10.48
C ILE A 194 -2.56 22.95 11.39
N SER A 195 -3.67 22.43 10.87
CA SER A 195 -4.85 22.12 11.69
C SER A 195 -4.59 20.90 12.57
N TYR A 196 -5.29 20.81 13.71
CA TYR A 196 -5.24 19.61 14.54
C TYR A 196 -5.71 18.37 13.77
N THR A 197 -6.64 18.53 12.85
CA THR A 197 -7.12 17.45 11.98
C THR A 197 -5.96 16.83 11.19
N GLU A 198 -5.22 17.65 10.42
CA GLU A 198 -4.05 17.15 9.67
C GLU A 198 -2.94 16.62 10.60
N PHE A 199 -2.69 17.30 11.73
CA PHE A 199 -1.69 16.88 12.71
C PHE A 199 -1.99 15.48 13.29
N SER A 200 -3.27 15.19 13.54
CA SER A 200 -3.73 13.92 14.10
C SER A 200 -3.60 12.73 13.14
N TYR A 201 -3.39 12.97 11.84
CA TYR A 201 -3.16 11.91 10.85
C TYR A 201 -2.06 10.91 11.29
N GLN A 202 -0.99 11.41 11.91
CA GLN A 202 0.11 10.57 12.40
C GLN A 202 -0.34 9.54 13.45
N ILE A 203 -1.37 9.89 14.24
CA ILE A 203 -1.93 8.98 15.25
C ILE A 203 -2.77 7.90 14.56
N LEU A 204 -3.56 8.26 13.55
CA LEU A 204 -4.34 7.30 12.77
C LEU A 204 -3.43 6.31 12.05
N GLN A 205 -2.38 6.80 11.38
CA GLN A 205 -1.41 5.93 10.71
C GLN A 205 -0.66 5.01 11.68
N GLY A 206 -0.38 5.48 12.89
CA GLY A 206 0.30 4.67 13.91
C GLY A 206 -0.63 3.67 14.62
N LEU A 207 -1.94 3.78 14.41
CA LEU A 207 -2.95 2.83 14.88
C LEU A 207 -3.14 1.64 13.92
N ASP A 208 -2.73 1.79 12.66
CA ASP A 208 -2.73 0.74 11.63
C ASP A 208 -1.74 -0.37 11.96
#